data_45721fd340380e870c633a967a404321
#
_entry.id   45721fd340380e870c633a967a404321
#
_cell.length_a   1.000
_cell.length_b   1.000
_cell.length_c   1.000
_cell.angle_alpha   90.00
_cell.angle_beta   90.00
_cell.angle_gamma   90.00
#
_symmetry.space_group_name_H-M   'P 1'
#
loop_
_entity.id
_entity.type
_entity.pdbx_description
1 polymer ?
#
loop_
_entity_poly.entity_id
_entity_poly.type
_entity_poly.pdbx_seq_one_letter_code
_entity_poly.pdbx_strand_id
1 'polypeptide(L)'
;MQALQQGEIDMTATSTLLSLKNGVESGELKVLVQSGGLQHGKRVPRPEFANVPILAEQLSGKITTSIATQSFATWQAVLLTDKFYALPPGTPAPIVTAYRAAYREIMDDPEFNARARKLSEVFEPMTVDDVNSLVKDIVDTPSEAVEYVNALLRKQGIGG
;
A
#
# COMPACT_ATOMS: atom_id res chain seq x y z
N MET A 1 -1.50 -14.84 -10.97
CA MET A 1 -2.14 -14.50 -12.27
C MET A 1 -2.45 -15.76 -13.08
N GLN A 2 -1.53 -16.72 -13.24
CA GLN A 2 -1.76 -17.93 -14.06
C GLN A 2 -2.98 -18.75 -13.59
N ALA A 3 -3.10 -19.02 -12.30
CA ALA A 3 -4.25 -19.74 -11.74
C ALA A 3 -5.61 -19.04 -12.01
N LEU A 4 -5.62 -17.69 -11.98
CA LEU A 4 -6.82 -16.91 -12.32
C LEU A 4 -7.17 -17.06 -13.81
N GLN A 5 -6.17 -17.00 -14.70
CA GLN A 5 -6.38 -17.16 -16.15
C GLN A 5 -6.78 -18.59 -16.52
N GLN A 6 -6.37 -19.59 -15.76
CA GLN A 6 -6.75 -20.99 -15.94
C GLN A 6 -8.09 -21.35 -15.29
N GLY A 7 -8.72 -20.41 -14.57
CA GLY A 7 -9.99 -20.65 -13.88
C GLY A 7 -9.87 -21.52 -12.62
N GLU A 8 -8.65 -21.66 -12.07
CA GLU A 8 -8.41 -22.40 -10.83
C GLU A 8 -8.83 -21.59 -9.60
N ILE A 9 -8.81 -20.26 -9.73
CA ILE A 9 -9.29 -19.30 -8.71
C ILE A 9 -10.11 -18.21 -9.39
N ASP A 10 -11.09 -17.66 -8.66
CA ASP A 10 -11.98 -16.62 -9.16
C ASP A 10 -11.46 -15.20 -8.91
N MET A 11 -10.56 -15.03 -7.95
CA MET A 11 -10.07 -13.71 -7.53
C MET A 11 -8.65 -13.79 -6.99
N THR A 12 -7.89 -12.73 -7.20
CA THR A 12 -6.54 -12.57 -6.63
C THR A 12 -6.29 -11.12 -6.24
N ALA A 13 -5.29 -10.87 -5.39
CA ALA A 13 -4.78 -9.55 -5.09
C ALA A 13 -3.33 -9.44 -5.57
N THR A 14 -2.96 -8.27 -6.08
CA THR A 14 -1.58 -7.98 -6.51
C THR A 14 -1.26 -6.49 -6.32
N SER A 15 -0.01 -6.17 -6.07
CA SER A 15 0.53 -4.82 -6.04
C SER A 15 1.19 -4.41 -7.37
N THR A 16 1.31 -5.32 -8.33
CA THR A 16 2.02 -5.11 -9.58
C THR A 16 1.04 -4.77 -10.71
N LEU A 17 1.01 -3.49 -11.10
CA LEU A 17 0.15 -3.03 -12.21
C LEU A 17 0.49 -3.74 -13.52
N LEU A 18 1.78 -3.90 -13.82
CA LEU A 18 2.23 -4.56 -15.06
C LEU A 18 1.63 -5.97 -15.25
N SER A 19 1.43 -6.71 -14.14
CA SER A 19 0.83 -8.05 -14.21
C SER A 19 -0.68 -8.01 -14.51
N LEU A 20 -1.33 -6.87 -14.32
CA LEU A 20 -2.77 -6.69 -14.57
C LEU A 20 -3.06 -6.07 -15.93
N LYS A 21 -2.14 -5.25 -16.44
CA LYS A 21 -2.39 -4.36 -17.57
C LYS A 21 -3.00 -5.07 -18.77
N ASN A 22 -2.33 -6.09 -19.27
CA ASN A 22 -2.79 -6.80 -20.46
C ASN A 22 -4.17 -7.44 -20.28
N GLY A 23 -4.43 -8.06 -19.11
CA GLY A 23 -5.71 -8.71 -18.84
C GLY A 23 -6.85 -7.70 -18.64
N VAL A 24 -6.55 -6.51 -18.10
CA VAL A 24 -7.53 -5.43 -17.96
C VAL A 24 -7.82 -4.79 -19.31
N GLU A 25 -6.81 -4.51 -20.12
CA GLU A 25 -6.94 -3.94 -21.47
C GLU A 25 -7.67 -4.88 -22.44
N SER A 26 -7.45 -6.20 -22.33
CA SER A 26 -8.16 -7.21 -23.12
C SER A 26 -9.59 -7.49 -22.62
N GLY A 27 -9.94 -7.02 -21.40
CA GLY A 27 -11.23 -7.31 -20.77
C GLY A 27 -11.31 -8.69 -20.10
N GLU A 28 -10.24 -9.47 -20.08
CA GLU A 28 -10.17 -10.78 -19.38
C GLU A 28 -10.19 -10.63 -17.86
N LEU A 29 -9.67 -9.49 -17.36
CA LEU A 29 -9.60 -9.18 -15.95
C LEU A 29 -10.39 -7.91 -15.62
N LYS A 30 -11.04 -7.93 -14.47
CA LYS A 30 -11.73 -6.76 -13.93
C LYS A 30 -11.15 -6.42 -12.56
N VAL A 31 -10.70 -5.18 -12.39
CA VAL A 31 -10.34 -4.67 -11.06
C VAL A 31 -11.60 -4.34 -10.30
N LEU A 32 -11.86 -5.03 -9.20
CA LEU A 32 -13.08 -4.89 -8.41
C LEU A 32 -12.96 -3.83 -7.33
N VAL A 33 -11.77 -3.72 -6.73
CA VAL A 33 -11.50 -2.83 -5.61
C VAL A 33 -10.00 -2.55 -5.54
N GLN A 34 -9.63 -1.40 -5.01
CA GLN A 34 -8.23 -1.00 -4.80
C GLN A 34 -7.97 -0.58 -3.35
N SER A 35 -6.72 -0.69 -2.89
CA SER A 35 -6.29 -0.11 -1.61
C SER A 35 -6.16 1.41 -1.65
N GLY A 36 -6.03 1.98 -2.85
CA GLY A 36 -5.74 3.40 -3.06
C GLY A 36 -4.30 3.78 -2.78
N GLY A 37 -4.00 5.07 -2.91
CA GLY A 37 -2.78 5.73 -2.46
C GLY A 37 -3.01 6.58 -1.22
N LEU A 38 -1.94 7.14 -0.65
CA LEU A 38 -2.00 8.12 0.43
C LEU A 38 -1.42 9.44 -0.07
N GLN A 39 -2.20 10.53 0.04
CA GLN A 39 -1.77 11.87 -0.31
C GLN A 39 -2.16 12.84 0.82
N HIS A 40 -1.18 13.43 1.49
CA HIS A 40 -1.38 14.35 2.60
C HIS A 40 -2.33 13.80 3.68
N GLY A 41 -2.12 12.55 4.09
CA GLY A 41 -2.92 11.88 5.10
C GLY A 41 -4.32 11.41 4.64
N LYS A 42 -4.66 11.61 3.37
CA LYS A 42 -5.96 11.18 2.81
C LYS A 42 -5.78 10.02 1.82
N ARG A 43 -6.68 9.05 1.91
CA ARG A 43 -6.76 8.02 0.88
C ARG A 43 -7.37 8.58 -0.38
N VAL A 44 -6.71 8.27 -1.50
CA VAL A 44 -7.17 8.66 -2.83
C VAL A 44 -7.12 7.46 -3.77
N PRO A 45 -8.02 7.37 -4.76
CA PRO A 45 -7.91 6.37 -5.80
C PRO A 45 -6.60 6.52 -6.56
N ARG A 46 -6.01 5.43 -6.99
CA ARG A 46 -4.88 5.49 -7.94
C ARG A 46 -5.36 6.00 -9.28
N PRO A 47 -4.61 6.87 -9.96
CA PRO A 47 -5.02 7.46 -11.24
C PRO A 47 -5.38 6.41 -12.31
N GLU A 48 -4.65 5.29 -12.34
CA GLU A 48 -4.86 4.19 -13.29
C GLU A 48 -6.20 3.48 -13.09
N PHE A 49 -6.75 3.58 -11.88
CA PHE A 49 -8.00 2.96 -11.45
C PHE A 49 -8.96 3.97 -10.83
N ALA A 50 -9.01 5.21 -11.36
CA ALA A 50 -9.78 6.30 -10.78
C ALA A 50 -11.27 5.96 -10.52
N ASN A 51 -11.85 5.09 -11.33
CA ASN A 51 -13.25 4.66 -11.23
C ASN A 51 -13.44 3.38 -10.38
N VAL A 52 -12.36 2.80 -9.86
CA VAL A 52 -12.44 1.60 -9.01
C VAL A 52 -12.59 2.02 -7.56
N PRO A 53 -13.57 1.50 -6.81
CA PRO A 53 -13.80 1.89 -5.44
C PRO A 53 -12.63 1.50 -4.52
N ILE A 54 -12.37 2.33 -3.51
CA ILE A 54 -11.38 2.05 -2.48
C ILE A 54 -11.96 1.06 -1.47
N LEU A 55 -11.20 0.02 -1.11
CA LEU A 55 -11.64 -1.02 -0.17
C LEU A 55 -12.09 -0.45 1.18
N ALA A 56 -11.36 0.53 1.71
CA ALA A 56 -11.71 1.17 2.98
C ALA A 56 -13.11 1.82 2.95
N GLU A 57 -13.47 2.45 1.83
CA GLU A 57 -14.78 3.06 1.63
C GLU A 57 -15.87 1.99 1.55
N GLN A 58 -15.60 0.89 0.83
CA GLN A 58 -16.56 -0.22 0.70
C GLN A 58 -16.80 -0.97 2.01
N LEU A 59 -15.84 -0.94 2.94
CA LEU A 59 -15.93 -1.54 4.28
C LEU A 59 -16.44 -0.55 5.34
N SER A 60 -16.67 0.72 4.99
CA SER A 60 -17.21 1.71 5.92
C SER A 60 -18.55 1.24 6.50
N GLY A 61 -18.65 1.26 7.83
CA GLY A 61 -19.82 0.78 8.57
C GLY A 61 -20.01 -0.74 8.62
N LYS A 62 -19.15 -1.52 7.92
CA LYS A 62 -19.22 -3.00 7.96
C LYS A 62 -18.27 -3.61 8.99
N ILE A 63 -17.18 -2.90 9.30
CA ILE A 63 -16.28 -3.29 10.39
C ILE A 63 -16.79 -2.61 11.66
N THR A 64 -17.37 -3.39 12.57
CA THR A 64 -18.11 -2.85 13.71
C THR A 64 -17.39 -2.95 15.04
N THR A 65 -16.33 -3.76 15.14
CA THR A 65 -15.56 -3.91 16.39
C THR A 65 -14.27 -3.05 16.34
N SER A 66 -13.91 -2.45 17.46
CA SER A 66 -12.68 -1.65 17.59
C SER A 66 -11.45 -2.45 17.17
N ILE A 67 -11.34 -3.71 17.62
CA ILE A 67 -10.21 -4.57 17.31
C ILE A 67 -10.08 -4.84 15.81
N ALA A 68 -11.19 -5.15 15.13
CA ALA A 68 -11.18 -5.37 13.68
C ALA A 68 -10.86 -4.08 12.92
N THR A 69 -11.32 -2.92 13.39
CA THR A 69 -10.99 -1.61 12.82
C THR A 69 -9.49 -1.31 12.92
N GLN A 70 -8.90 -1.53 14.08
CA GLN A 70 -7.46 -1.35 14.31
C GLN A 70 -6.63 -2.31 13.45
N SER A 71 -7.03 -3.60 13.42
CA SER A 71 -6.36 -4.60 12.60
C SER A 71 -6.40 -4.25 11.10
N PHE A 72 -7.54 -3.76 10.62
CA PHE A 72 -7.69 -3.32 9.25
C PHE A 72 -6.84 -2.09 8.94
N ALA A 73 -6.79 -1.10 9.84
CA ALA A 73 -5.95 0.08 9.70
C ALA A 73 -4.47 -0.30 9.61
N THR A 74 -3.99 -1.18 10.49
CA THR A 74 -2.61 -1.70 10.46
C THR A 74 -2.31 -2.42 9.15
N TRP A 75 -3.18 -3.33 8.73
CA TRP A 75 -3.03 -4.04 7.47
C TRP A 75 -2.92 -3.08 6.28
N GLN A 76 -3.74 -2.04 6.26
CA GLN A 76 -3.67 -1.01 5.24
C GLN A 76 -2.38 -0.18 5.30
N ALA A 77 -1.88 0.15 6.49
CA ALA A 77 -0.62 0.86 6.67
C ALA A 77 0.56 0.03 6.14
N VAL A 78 0.60 -1.26 6.46
CA VAL A 78 1.61 -2.20 5.94
C VAL A 78 1.59 -2.26 4.41
N LEU A 79 0.42 -2.37 3.79
CA LEU A 79 0.30 -2.42 2.32
C LEU A 79 0.77 -1.13 1.63
N LEU A 80 0.60 0.02 2.28
CA LEU A 80 1.05 1.31 1.73
C LEU A 80 2.54 1.57 1.97
N THR A 81 3.13 0.93 2.98
CA THR A 81 4.55 1.05 3.31
C THR A 81 5.36 0.00 2.55
N ASP A 82 5.29 0.01 1.22
CA ASP A 82 5.95 -1.00 0.38
C ASP A 82 7.47 -0.82 0.39
N LYS A 83 7.94 0.38 0.05
CA LYS A 83 9.39 0.69 -0.02
C LYS A 83 9.67 2.08 0.54
N PHE A 84 10.55 2.14 1.52
CA PHE A 84 11.02 3.41 2.08
C PHE A 84 12.49 3.32 2.49
N TYR A 85 13.14 4.47 2.59
CA TYR A 85 14.50 4.57 3.11
C TYR A 85 14.46 4.93 4.59
N ALA A 86 15.22 4.21 5.40
CA ALA A 86 15.41 4.49 6.81
C ALA A 86 16.89 4.66 7.11
N LEU A 87 17.20 5.58 8.00
CA LEU A 87 18.55 5.75 8.56
C LEU A 87 18.65 5.02 9.92
N PRO A 88 19.83 4.58 10.31
CA PRO A 88 20.01 3.93 11.60
C PRO A 88 19.53 4.81 12.78
N PRO A 89 19.06 4.20 13.88
CA PRO A 89 18.74 4.94 15.09
C PRO A 89 19.93 5.78 15.58
N GLY A 90 19.67 7.00 16.05
CA GLY A 90 20.70 7.91 16.53
C GLY A 90 21.49 8.64 15.43
N THR A 91 21.10 8.52 14.15
CA THR A 91 21.68 9.33 13.07
C THR A 91 21.55 10.82 13.40
N PRO A 92 22.66 11.61 13.37
CA PRO A 92 22.62 13.04 13.69
C PRO A 92 21.62 13.81 12.83
N ALA A 93 20.88 14.73 13.46
CA ALA A 93 19.83 15.50 12.79
C ALA A 93 20.26 16.22 11.49
N PRO A 94 21.49 16.81 11.38
CA PRO A 94 21.95 17.42 10.14
C PRO A 94 22.04 16.41 8.98
N ILE A 95 22.45 15.17 9.27
CA ILE A 95 22.52 14.09 8.27
C ILE A 95 21.11 13.71 7.81
N VAL A 96 20.18 13.51 8.75
CA VAL A 96 18.78 13.21 8.42
C VAL A 96 18.17 14.32 7.53
N THR A 97 18.44 15.58 7.87
CA THR A 97 17.98 16.74 7.10
C THR A 97 18.56 16.73 5.67
N ALA A 98 19.87 16.45 5.53
CA ALA A 98 20.52 16.39 4.22
C ALA A 98 19.93 15.28 3.33
N TYR A 99 19.70 14.07 3.90
CA TYR A 99 19.05 12.97 3.16
C TYR A 99 17.62 13.31 2.72
N ARG A 100 16.84 13.94 3.60
CA ARG A 100 15.47 14.38 3.27
C ARG A 100 15.45 15.45 2.19
N ALA A 101 16.42 16.37 2.18
CA ALA A 101 16.56 17.38 1.15
C ALA A 101 16.93 16.74 -0.20
N ALA A 102 17.97 15.91 -0.22
CA ALA A 102 18.40 15.19 -1.42
C ALA A 102 17.28 14.29 -2.00
N TYR A 103 16.52 13.61 -1.14
CA TYR A 103 15.37 12.81 -1.59
C TYR A 103 14.32 13.69 -2.30
N ARG A 104 13.98 14.85 -1.75
CA ARG A 104 13.04 15.78 -2.39
C ARG A 104 13.56 16.29 -3.74
N GLU A 105 14.83 16.69 -3.80
CA GLU A 105 15.44 17.13 -5.06
C GLU A 105 15.37 16.05 -6.15
N ILE A 106 15.64 14.80 -5.79
CA ILE A 106 15.51 13.65 -6.72
C ILE A 106 14.05 13.45 -7.16
N MET A 107 13.09 13.57 -6.24
CA MET A 107 11.67 13.40 -6.57
C MET A 107 11.14 14.53 -7.45
N ASP A 108 11.71 15.72 -7.35
CA ASP A 108 11.36 16.88 -8.17
C ASP A 108 12.13 16.92 -9.51
N ASP A 109 13.14 16.06 -9.70
CA ASP A 109 13.96 16.00 -10.91
C ASP A 109 13.17 15.38 -12.09
N PRO A 110 12.94 16.13 -13.20
CA PRO A 110 12.18 15.63 -14.34
C PRO A 110 12.85 14.45 -15.06
N GLU A 111 14.18 14.39 -15.10
CA GLU A 111 14.92 13.33 -15.77
C GLU A 111 14.82 12.03 -14.95
N PHE A 112 14.97 12.12 -13.63
CA PHE A 112 14.76 11.01 -12.73
C PHE A 112 13.32 10.48 -12.84
N ASN A 113 12.32 11.35 -12.79
CA ASN A 113 10.92 10.97 -12.92
C ASN A 113 10.63 10.28 -14.26
N ALA A 114 11.19 10.77 -15.36
CA ALA A 114 11.03 10.14 -16.67
C ALA A 114 11.64 8.74 -16.73
N ARG A 115 12.78 8.52 -16.06
CA ARG A 115 13.43 7.20 -15.95
C ARG A 115 12.64 6.27 -15.01
N ALA A 116 12.21 6.77 -13.86
CA ALA A 116 11.45 6.00 -12.88
C ALA A 116 10.13 5.48 -13.47
N ARG A 117 9.41 6.30 -14.24
CA ARG A 117 8.17 5.90 -14.93
C ARG A 117 8.38 4.84 -16.03
N LYS A 118 9.58 4.70 -16.57
CA LYS A 118 9.92 3.60 -17.48
C LYS A 118 10.12 2.26 -16.76
N LEU A 119 10.53 2.31 -15.49
CA LEU A 119 10.77 1.14 -14.65
C LEU A 119 9.51 0.74 -13.85
N SER A 120 8.71 1.73 -13.49
CA SER A 120 7.46 1.53 -12.75
C SER A 120 6.42 2.51 -13.30
N GLU A 121 5.36 1.99 -13.90
CA GLU A 121 4.28 2.83 -14.44
C GLU A 121 3.60 3.66 -13.36
N VAL A 122 3.66 3.19 -12.11
CA VAL A 122 3.16 3.87 -10.93
C VAL A 122 4.36 4.31 -10.07
N PHE A 123 4.78 5.54 -10.26
CA PHE A 123 5.79 6.17 -9.42
C PHE A 123 5.18 7.40 -8.74
N GLU A 124 4.68 7.20 -7.53
CA GLU A 124 4.08 8.24 -6.69
C GLU A 124 4.81 8.27 -5.34
N PRO A 125 5.81 9.15 -5.19
CA PRO A 125 6.55 9.26 -3.94
C PRO A 125 5.65 9.84 -2.83
N MET A 126 5.65 9.20 -1.67
CA MET A 126 4.99 9.72 -0.48
C MET A 126 5.85 10.79 0.21
N THR A 127 5.19 11.70 0.91
CA THR A 127 5.88 12.67 1.78
C THR A 127 6.49 11.96 2.99
N VAL A 128 7.48 12.61 3.62
CA VAL A 128 8.07 12.10 4.88
C VAL A 128 7.01 11.99 5.98
N ASP A 129 6.06 12.90 6.02
CA ASP A 129 5.00 12.92 7.02
C ASP A 129 4.00 11.77 6.79
N ASP A 130 3.66 11.48 5.54
CA ASP A 130 2.82 10.31 5.21
C ASP A 130 3.49 9.01 5.62
N VAL A 131 4.78 8.84 5.32
CA VAL A 131 5.56 7.64 5.73
C VAL A 131 5.64 7.52 7.25
N ASN A 132 5.94 8.63 7.96
CA ASN A 132 6.00 8.62 9.43
C ASN A 132 4.64 8.27 10.05
N SER A 133 3.54 8.77 9.48
CA SER A 133 2.20 8.41 9.94
C SER A 133 1.92 6.91 9.79
N LEU A 134 2.23 6.34 8.63
CA LEU A 134 2.06 4.90 8.39
C LEU A 134 2.92 4.05 9.33
N VAL A 135 4.19 4.41 9.52
CA VAL A 135 5.10 3.71 10.45
C VAL A 135 4.57 3.80 11.88
N LYS A 136 4.06 4.97 12.28
CA LYS A 136 3.44 5.14 13.59
C LYS A 136 2.22 4.23 13.75
N ASP A 137 1.32 4.18 12.78
CA ASP A 137 0.13 3.32 12.82
C ASP A 137 0.51 1.83 12.96
N ILE A 138 1.60 1.40 12.31
CA ILE A 138 2.12 0.03 12.43
C ILE A 138 2.70 -0.23 13.82
N VAL A 139 3.54 0.68 14.32
CA VAL A 139 4.24 0.52 15.62
C VAL A 139 3.27 0.59 16.79
N ASP A 140 2.28 1.47 16.72
CA ASP A 140 1.28 1.67 17.77
C ASP A 140 0.15 0.61 17.71
N THR A 141 0.25 -0.38 16.84
CA THR A 141 -0.74 -1.46 16.75
C THR A 141 -0.83 -2.23 18.05
N PRO A 142 -2.00 -2.30 18.70
CA PRO A 142 -2.18 -3.10 19.92
C PRO A 142 -1.91 -4.58 19.67
N SER A 143 -1.31 -5.25 20.65
CA SER A 143 -1.05 -6.70 20.59
C SER A 143 -2.29 -7.54 20.31
N GLU A 144 -3.43 -7.11 20.82
CA GLU A 144 -4.73 -7.76 20.60
C GLU A 144 -5.17 -7.67 19.12
N ALA A 145 -4.82 -6.58 18.42
CA ALA A 145 -5.12 -6.44 16.99
C ALA A 145 -4.24 -7.36 16.15
N VAL A 146 -2.98 -7.53 16.52
CA VAL A 146 -2.06 -8.49 15.89
C VAL A 146 -2.56 -9.92 16.11
N GLU A 147 -2.92 -10.26 17.34
CA GLU A 147 -3.44 -11.61 17.68
C GLU A 147 -4.78 -11.90 16.99
N TYR A 148 -5.64 -10.91 16.84
CA TYR A 148 -6.88 -11.03 16.06
C TYR A 148 -6.60 -11.44 14.60
N VAL A 149 -5.64 -10.79 13.93
CA VAL A 149 -5.24 -11.16 12.56
C VAL A 149 -4.65 -12.57 12.53
N ASN A 150 -3.76 -12.90 13.46
CA ASN A 150 -3.16 -14.23 13.56
C ASN A 150 -4.23 -15.31 13.75
N ALA A 151 -5.24 -15.04 14.57
CA ALA A 151 -6.36 -15.97 14.76
C ALA A 151 -7.19 -16.17 13.48
N LEU A 152 -7.40 -15.10 12.68
CA LEU A 152 -8.06 -15.22 11.38
C LEU A 152 -7.24 -16.05 10.39
N LEU A 153 -5.92 -15.83 10.31
CA LEU A 153 -5.03 -16.58 9.45
C LEU A 153 -5.01 -18.08 9.82
N ARG A 154 -4.91 -18.40 11.11
CA ARG A 154 -4.97 -19.78 11.59
C ARG A 154 -6.29 -20.49 11.20
N LYS A 155 -7.44 -19.78 11.28
CA LYS A 155 -8.74 -20.33 10.84
C LYS A 155 -8.77 -20.66 9.35
N GLN A 156 -7.95 -20.00 8.56
CA GLN A 156 -7.82 -20.23 7.10
C GLN A 156 -6.72 -21.23 6.74
N GLY A 157 -6.06 -21.84 7.74
CA GLY A 157 -4.95 -22.75 7.54
C GLY A 157 -3.64 -22.04 7.09
N ILE A 158 -3.56 -20.73 7.29
CA ILE A 158 -2.41 -19.89 6.94
C ILE A 158 -1.69 -19.55 8.26
N GLY A 159 -0.44 -19.92 8.37
CA GLY A 159 0.38 -19.63 9.54
C GLY A 159 0.32 -20.76 10.58
N GLY A 160 1.41 -21.46 10.70
CA GLY A 160 1.81 -22.36 11.76
C GLY A 160 3.10 -21.87 12.39
#